data_42772f15ddb2a2102bea48e19610053a
#
_entry.id   42772f15ddb2a2102bea48e19610053a
#
_cell.length_a   1.000
_cell.length_b   1.000
_cell.length_c   1.000
_cell.angle_alpha   90.00
_cell.angle_beta   90.00
_cell.angle_gamma   90.00
#
_symmetry.space_group_name_H-M   'P 1'
#
loop_
_entity.id
_entity.type
_entity.pdbx_description
1 polymer ?
#
loop_
_entity_poly.entity_id
_entity_poly.type
_entity_poly.pdbx_seq_one_letter_code
_entity_poly.pdbx_strand_id
1 'polypeptide(L)'
;LETEFNIREATLKDVSAISVLGRNTYREHFADIWHDIDSFLNADFSNDAIKSCINSPLSHRYLLALRNNTLIGFAKLNINSELNGMGKPCIELQKIYLKKDSVGNNLGSGLIERVMELASELDSKYVWLDVLKNNVQAPKFYQRHQFRIVDEIPYKTDRYEIGMFVMVKRLKDS
;
A
#
# COMPACT_ATOMS: atom_id res chain seq x y z
N LEU A 1 -21.04 -16.36 -15.08
CA LEU A 1 -19.60 -16.24 -15.35
C LEU A 1 -18.95 -15.77 -14.05
N GLU A 2 -18.23 -16.66 -13.36
CA GLU A 2 -17.40 -16.27 -12.22
C GLU A 2 -16.37 -15.27 -12.74
N THR A 3 -16.31 -14.08 -12.15
CA THR A 3 -15.30 -13.09 -12.45
C THR A 3 -13.97 -13.59 -11.90
N GLU A 4 -13.08 -13.98 -12.78
CA GLU A 4 -11.75 -14.45 -12.41
C GLU A 4 -10.99 -13.33 -11.71
N PHE A 5 -10.65 -13.56 -10.45
CA PHE A 5 -9.88 -12.64 -9.61
C PHE A 5 -8.59 -13.32 -9.20
N ASN A 6 -7.45 -12.64 -9.39
CA ASN A 6 -6.16 -13.12 -8.92
C ASN A 6 -5.28 -12.00 -8.36
N ILE A 7 -4.31 -12.39 -7.53
CA ILE A 7 -3.26 -11.51 -7.04
C ILE A 7 -1.90 -12.10 -7.43
N ARG A 8 -1.06 -11.28 -8.05
CA ARG A 8 0.31 -11.65 -8.44
C ARG A 8 1.29 -10.52 -8.21
N GLU A 9 2.57 -10.85 -8.21
CA GLU A 9 3.61 -9.82 -8.23
C GLU A 9 3.66 -9.08 -9.58
N ALA A 10 4.06 -7.80 -9.53
CA ALA A 10 4.23 -6.97 -10.71
C ALA A 10 5.50 -7.32 -11.48
N THR A 11 5.44 -7.10 -12.77
CA THR A 11 6.58 -7.13 -13.69
C THR A 11 6.77 -5.76 -14.35
N LEU A 12 7.85 -5.58 -15.11
CA LEU A 12 8.09 -4.33 -15.84
C LEU A 12 6.99 -3.99 -16.86
N LYS A 13 6.21 -4.96 -17.30
CA LYS A 13 5.06 -4.75 -18.20
C LYS A 13 3.90 -4.01 -17.52
N ASP A 14 3.86 -4.01 -16.20
CA ASP A 14 2.78 -3.45 -15.40
C ASP A 14 3.01 -2.00 -15.00
N VAL A 15 4.20 -1.45 -15.25
CA VAL A 15 4.63 -0.10 -14.81
C VAL A 15 3.62 0.97 -15.15
N SER A 16 3.20 1.04 -16.40
CA SER A 16 2.26 2.08 -16.88
C SER A 16 0.88 1.94 -16.22
N ALA A 17 0.38 0.72 -16.08
CA ALA A 17 -0.91 0.45 -15.45
C ALA A 17 -0.90 0.82 -13.96
N ILE A 18 0.18 0.51 -13.24
CA ILE A 18 0.37 0.90 -11.82
C ILE A 18 0.41 2.42 -11.71
N SER A 19 1.17 3.10 -12.57
CA SER A 19 1.26 4.57 -12.58
C SER A 19 -0.11 5.23 -12.76
N VAL A 20 -0.85 4.81 -13.75
CA VAL A 20 -2.19 5.36 -14.05
C VAL A 20 -3.15 5.11 -12.89
N LEU A 21 -3.22 3.88 -12.39
CA LEU A 21 -4.12 3.54 -11.29
C LEU A 21 -3.75 4.29 -10.01
N GLY A 22 -2.47 4.32 -9.65
CA GLY A 22 -1.99 5.00 -8.45
C GLY A 22 -2.29 6.50 -8.47
N ARG A 23 -2.00 7.19 -9.59
CA ARG A 23 -2.30 8.61 -9.78
C ARG A 23 -3.78 8.90 -9.64
N ASN A 24 -4.63 8.13 -10.33
CA ASN A 24 -6.08 8.35 -10.32
C ASN A 24 -6.65 8.12 -8.93
N THR A 25 -6.30 7.01 -8.29
CA THR A 25 -6.80 6.65 -6.96
C THR A 25 -6.36 7.66 -5.90
N TYR A 26 -5.08 8.08 -5.94
CA TYR A 26 -4.58 9.07 -4.99
C TYR A 26 -5.29 10.41 -5.17
N ARG A 27 -5.47 10.85 -6.41
CA ARG A 27 -6.18 12.10 -6.74
C ARG A 27 -7.64 12.07 -6.29
N GLU A 28 -8.34 10.95 -6.50
CA GLU A 28 -9.74 10.78 -6.07
C GLU A 28 -9.91 10.91 -4.55
N HIS A 29 -8.93 10.44 -3.78
CA HIS A 29 -9.04 10.40 -2.32
C HIS A 29 -8.39 11.59 -1.60
N PHE A 30 -7.37 12.23 -2.19
CA PHE A 30 -6.49 13.15 -1.48
C PHE A 30 -6.25 14.49 -2.19
N ALA A 31 -7.01 14.82 -3.26
CA ALA A 31 -6.80 16.08 -3.98
C ALA A 31 -6.94 17.32 -3.07
N ASP A 32 -7.86 17.27 -2.13
CA ASP A 32 -8.22 18.42 -1.27
C ASP A 32 -7.13 18.77 -0.24
N ILE A 33 -6.23 17.86 0.07
CA ILE A 33 -5.14 18.11 1.03
C ILE A 33 -3.89 18.72 0.39
N TRP A 34 -3.89 18.96 -0.92
CA TRP A 34 -2.78 19.52 -1.67
C TRP A 34 -3.13 20.84 -2.37
N HIS A 35 -2.16 21.74 -2.50
CA HIS A 35 -2.18 22.81 -3.49
C HIS A 35 -1.62 22.32 -4.82
N ASP A 36 -0.47 21.66 -4.80
CA ASP A 36 0.19 21.07 -5.98
C ASP A 36 0.31 19.55 -5.84
N ILE A 37 -0.79 18.86 -6.07
CA ILE A 37 -0.81 17.40 -6.07
C ILE A 37 0.03 16.81 -7.20
N ASP A 38 0.18 17.52 -8.33
CA ASP A 38 0.90 17.00 -9.50
C ASP A 38 2.39 16.81 -9.23
N SER A 39 3.02 17.72 -8.50
CA SER A 39 4.41 17.53 -8.05
C SER A 39 4.58 16.26 -7.22
N PHE A 40 3.68 16.00 -6.27
CA PHE A 40 3.70 14.78 -5.49
C PHE A 40 3.51 13.54 -6.37
N LEU A 41 2.49 13.54 -7.24
CA LEU A 41 2.18 12.40 -8.10
C LEU A 41 3.33 12.10 -9.10
N ASN A 42 3.99 13.14 -9.61
CA ASN A 42 5.13 12.99 -10.52
C ASN A 42 6.35 12.37 -9.82
N ALA A 43 6.59 12.68 -8.56
CA ALA A 43 7.67 12.07 -7.80
C ALA A 43 7.37 10.60 -7.44
N ASP A 44 6.14 10.34 -6.98
CA ASP A 44 5.80 9.07 -6.29
C ASP A 44 5.24 8.00 -7.25
N PHE A 45 4.57 8.42 -8.34
CA PHE A 45 3.90 7.53 -9.30
C PHE A 45 4.43 7.67 -10.75
N SER A 46 5.63 8.21 -10.96
CA SER A 46 6.24 8.21 -12.28
C SER A 46 6.59 6.78 -12.72
N ASN A 47 6.58 6.54 -14.02
CA ASN A 47 7.01 5.26 -14.58
C ASN A 47 8.43 4.90 -14.14
N ASP A 48 9.34 5.89 -14.07
CA ASP A 48 10.72 5.66 -13.65
C ASP A 48 10.82 5.26 -12.16
N ALA A 49 10.05 5.89 -11.28
CA ALA A 49 10.01 5.53 -9.87
C ALA A 49 9.49 4.10 -9.67
N ILE A 50 8.40 3.72 -10.35
CA ILE A 50 7.83 2.39 -10.27
C ILE A 50 8.78 1.35 -10.87
N LYS A 51 9.36 1.63 -12.02
CA LYS A 51 10.34 0.77 -12.68
C LYS A 51 11.56 0.51 -11.79
N SER A 52 12.09 1.56 -11.14
CA SER A 52 13.21 1.45 -10.20
C SER A 52 12.86 0.53 -9.03
N CYS A 53 11.65 0.63 -8.46
CA CYS A 53 11.20 -0.26 -7.40
C CYS A 53 11.08 -1.71 -7.86
N ILE A 54 10.48 -1.97 -9.03
CA ILE A 54 10.34 -3.34 -9.57
C ILE A 54 11.70 -3.98 -9.85
N ASN A 55 12.68 -3.19 -10.30
CA ASN A 55 14.05 -3.66 -10.51
C ASN A 55 14.86 -3.87 -9.20
N SER A 56 14.29 -3.54 -8.05
CA SER A 56 14.93 -3.69 -6.74
C SER A 56 14.12 -4.62 -5.82
N PRO A 57 13.94 -5.91 -6.18
CA PRO A 57 13.01 -6.81 -5.49
C PRO A 57 13.41 -7.15 -4.05
N LEU A 58 14.66 -6.91 -3.67
CA LEU A 58 15.11 -7.07 -2.28
C LEU A 58 14.70 -5.90 -1.37
N SER A 59 14.31 -4.77 -1.99
CA SER A 59 13.91 -3.56 -1.27
C SER A 59 12.44 -3.22 -1.45
N HIS A 60 11.85 -3.58 -2.58
CA HIS A 60 10.48 -3.22 -2.92
C HIS A 60 9.73 -4.37 -3.59
N ARG A 61 8.43 -4.47 -3.32
CA ARG A 61 7.51 -5.38 -4.00
C ARG A 61 6.21 -4.67 -4.34
N TYR A 62 5.63 -4.99 -5.49
CA TYR A 62 4.27 -4.63 -5.86
C TYR A 62 3.44 -5.90 -6.02
N LEU A 63 2.29 -5.96 -5.34
CA LEU A 63 1.27 -7.00 -5.50
C LEU A 63 0.10 -6.41 -6.25
N LEU A 64 -0.29 -7.02 -7.35
CA LEU A 64 -1.35 -6.55 -8.23
C LEU A 64 -2.61 -7.38 -8.03
N ALA A 65 -3.74 -6.71 -7.85
CA ALA A 65 -5.06 -7.33 -7.89
C ALA A 65 -5.67 -7.14 -9.29
N LEU A 66 -5.99 -8.26 -9.95
CA LEU A 66 -6.54 -8.27 -11.30
C LEU A 66 -7.92 -8.93 -11.30
N ARG A 67 -8.82 -8.38 -12.10
CA ARG A 67 -10.11 -8.98 -12.44
C ARG A 67 -10.20 -9.13 -13.95
N ASN A 68 -10.37 -10.36 -14.45
CA ASN A 68 -10.36 -10.64 -15.89
C ASN A 68 -9.13 -10.01 -16.59
N ASN A 69 -7.95 -10.22 -16.02
CA ASN A 69 -6.67 -9.64 -16.48
C ASN A 69 -6.57 -8.10 -16.47
N THR A 70 -7.56 -7.40 -15.93
CA THR A 70 -7.52 -5.94 -15.78
C THR A 70 -7.07 -5.56 -14.38
N LEU A 71 -6.09 -4.66 -14.27
CA LEU A 71 -5.62 -4.13 -12.99
C LEU A 71 -6.72 -3.32 -12.31
N ILE A 72 -7.10 -3.73 -11.09
CA ILE A 72 -8.14 -3.09 -10.28
C ILE A 72 -7.64 -2.60 -8.92
N GLY A 73 -6.43 -2.97 -8.54
CA GLY A 73 -5.80 -2.51 -7.32
C GLY A 73 -4.36 -3.00 -7.21
N PHE A 74 -3.63 -2.43 -6.27
CA PHE A 74 -2.28 -2.89 -5.94
C PHE A 74 -1.90 -2.56 -4.50
N ALA A 75 -0.92 -3.30 -3.98
CA ALA A 75 -0.18 -2.97 -2.77
C ALA A 75 1.30 -2.75 -3.10
N LYS A 76 1.93 -1.77 -2.48
CA LYS A 76 3.38 -1.56 -2.52
C LYS A 76 3.97 -1.83 -1.16
N LEU A 77 5.03 -2.64 -1.13
CA LEU A 77 5.76 -3.00 0.06
C LEU A 77 7.20 -2.49 0.00
N ASN A 78 7.68 -1.97 1.11
CA ASN A 78 9.11 -1.74 1.34
C ASN A 78 9.63 -2.85 2.24
N ILE A 79 10.61 -3.61 1.72
CA ILE A 79 11.20 -4.76 2.38
C ILE A 79 12.35 -4.30 3.27
N ASN A 80 12.58 -4.97 4.40
CA ASN A 80 13.58 -4.60 5.39
C ASN A 80 13.45 -3.15 5.89
N SER A 81 12.23 -2.65 5.93
CA SER A 81 11.93 -1.33 6.48
C SER A 81 12.07 -1.34 8.00
N GLU A 82 12.63 -0.27 8.56
CA GLU A 82 12.76 -0.13 10.00
C GLU A 82 11.57 0.62 10.58
N LEU A 83 11.03 0.09 11.66
CA LEU A 83 10.13 0.81 12.53
C LEU A 83 10.77 0.91 13.92
N ASN A 84 10.84 2.13 14.47
CA ASN A 84 11.49 2.39 15.75
C ASN A 84 10.95 1.47 16.85
N GLY A 85 11.87 0.76 17.51
CA GLY A 85 11.57 -0.15 18.63
C GLY A 85 11.04 -1.54 18.25
N MET A 86 10.81 -1.84 16.97
CA MET A 86 10.32 -3.16 16.55
C MET A 86 11.42 -4.14 16.14
N GLY A 87 12.62 -3.65 15.90
CA GLY A 87 13.72 -4.47 15.37
C GLY A 87 13.48 -4.92 13.93
N LYS A 88 14.44 -5.62 13.36
CA LYS A 88 14.36 -6.21 12.02
C LYS A 88 14.13 -7.73 12.13
N PRO A 89 13.56 -8.34 11.08
CA PRO A 89 13.05 -7.75 9.84
C PRO A 89 11.60 -7.25 9.97
N CYS A 90 11.31 -6.11 9.32
CA CYS A 90 9.96 -5.55 9.20
C CYS A 90 9.64 -5.24 7.73
N ILE A 91 8.37 -5.28 7.38
CA ILE A 91 7.85 -4.85 6.07
C ILE A 91 6.90 -3.68 6.28
N GLU A 92 7.09 -2.62 5.51
CA GLU A 92 6.14 -1.52 5.40
C GLU A 92 5.14 -1.79 4.27
N LEU A 93 3.85 -1.80 4.58
CA LEU A 93 2.79 -1.66 3.58
C LEU A 93 2.64 -0.17 3.25
N GLN A 94 3.43 0.31 2.28
CA GLN A 94 3.49 1.73 1.95
C GLN A 94 2.24 2.23 1.23
N LYS A 95 1.65 1.41 0.36
CA LYS A 95 0.46 1.75 -0.42
C LYS A 95 -0.45 0.55 -0.56
N ILE A 96 -1.75 0.80 -0.49
CA ILE A 96 -2.79 -0.11 -0.91
C ILE A 96 -3.91 0.70 -1.56
N TYR A 97 -4.09 0.53 -2.85
CA TYR A 97 -5.07 1.27 -3.65
C TYR A 97 -5.95 0.33 -4.44
N LEU A 98 -7.24 0.64 -4.45
CA LEU A 98 -8.27 -0.09 -5.19
C LEU A 98 -9.08 0.91 -6.01
N LYS A 99 -9.46 0.53 -7.21
CA LYS A 99 -10.47 1.28 -7.97
C LYS A 99 -11.76 1.40 -7.17
N LYS A 100 -12.39 2.56 -7.25
CA LYS A 100 -13.59 2.89 -6.46
C LYS A 100 -14.74 1.91 -6.67
N ASP A 101 -14.95 1.47 -7.90
CA ASP A 101 -15.95 0.47 -8.29
C ASP A 101 -15.61 -0.97 -7.89
N SER A 102 -14.40 -1.18 -7.39
CA SER A 102 -13.91 -2.47 -6.92
C SER A 102 -13.87 -2.60 -5.39
N VAL A 103 -14.17 -1.50 -4.68
CA VAL A 103 -14.26 -1.50 -3.22
C VAL A 103 -15.49 -2.30 -2.75
N GLY A 104 -15.34 -3.09 -1.70
CA GLY A 104 -16.44 -3.86 -1.10
C GLY A 104 -16.52 -5.35 -1.50
N ASN A 105 -15.71 -5.81 -2.45
CA ASN A 105 -15.69 -7.22 -2.91
C ASN A 105 -14.57 -8.06 -2.24
N ASN A 106 -14.23 -7.77 -0.99
CA ASN A 106 -13.13 -8.40 -0.24
C ASN A 106 -11.73 -8.32 -0.88
N LEU A 107 -11.57 -7.49 -1.91
CA LEU A 107 -10.31 -7.31 -2.62
C LEU A 107 -9.20 -6.74 -1.74
N GLY A 108 -9.54 -5.75 -0.93
CA GLY A 108 -8.60 -5.19 0.05
C GLY A 108 -8.15 -6.25 1.05
N SER A 109 -9.07 -7.09 1.52
CA SER A 109 -8.75 -8.22 2.40
C SER A 109 -7.83 -9.22 1.72
N GLY A 110 -8.12 -9.59 0.46
CA GLY A 110 -7.28 -10.49 -0.32
C GLY A 110 -5.86 -9.94 -0.52
N LEU A 111 -5.71 -8.63 -0.78
CA LEU A 111 -4.39 -7.99 -0.84
C LEU A 111 -3.66 -8.05 0.51
N ILE A 112 -4.34 -7.76 1.63
CA ILE A 112 -3.75 -7.85 2.97
C ILE A 112 -3.32 -9.30 3.26
N GLU A 113 -4.13 -10.30 2.94
CA GLU A 113 -3.78 -11.72 3.12
C GLU A 113 -2.51 -12.07 2.33
N ARG A 114 -2.43 -11.66 1.06
CA ARG A 114 -1.23 -11.90 0.24
C ARG A 114 0.00 -11.15 0.75
N VAL A 115 -0.17 -9.95 1.29
CA VAL A 115 0.90 -9.21 1.98
C VAL A 115 1.41 -10.01 3.19
N MET A 116 0.52 -10.59 4.00
CA MET A 116 0.91 -11.39 5.16
C MET A 116 1.63 -12.69 4.76
N GLU A 117 1.17 -13.36 3.70
CA GLU A 117 1.84 -14.54 3.14
C GLU A 117 3.27 -14.19 2.69
N LEU A 118 3.43 -13.12 1.89
CA LEU A 118 4.74 -12.66 1.43
C LEU A 118 5.65 -12.26 2.60
N ALA A 119 5.10 -11.60 3.62
CA ALA A 119 5.86 -11.25 4.82
C ALA A 119 6.36 -12.50 5.56
N SER A 120 5.54 -13.54 5.63
CA SER A 120 5.95 -14.84 6.20
C SER A 120 7.01 -15.55 5.34
N GLU A 121 6.84 -15.56 4.01
CA GLU A 121 7.84 -16.09 3.07
C GLU A 121 9.21 -15.42 3.19
N LEU A 122 9.23 -14.15 3.60
CA LEU A 122 10.44 -13.33 3.80
C LEU A 122 10.94 -13.29 5.26
N ASP A 123 10.42 -14.18 6.12
CA ASP A 123 10.76 -14.26 7.55
C ASP A 123 10.57 -12.93 8.31
N SER A 124 9.64 -12.09 7.86
CA SER A 124 9.33 -10.84 8.54
C SER A 124 8.56 -11.10 9.83
N LYS A 125 8.92 -10.38 10.89
CA LYS A 125 8.23 -10.45 12.19
C LYS A 125 7.02 -9.55 12.26
N TYR A 126 7.04 -8.46 11.51
CA TYR A 126 6.02 -7.41 11.57
C TYR A 126 5.72 -6.86 10.18
N VAL A 127 4.47 -6.49 9.98
CA VAL A 127 4.05 -5.58 8.92
C VAL A 127 3.52 -4.31 9.57
N TRP A 128 3.98 -3.15 9.09
CA TRP A 128 3.54 -1.86 9.59
C TRP A 128 3.12 -0.94 8.45
N LEU A 129 2.39 0.09 8.77
CA LEU A 129 1.91 1.09 7.83
C LEU A 129 1.67 2.44 8.53
N ASP A 130 1.67 3.49 7.71
CA ASP A 130 1.16 4.80 8.08
C ASP A 130 -0.19 5.04 7.43
N VAL A 131 -1.09 5.72 8.13
CA VAL A 131 -2.38 6.11 7.59
C VAL A 131 -2.79 7.51 8.08
N LEU A 132 -3.25 8.34 7.15
CA LEU A 132 -3.70 9.70 7.46
C LEU A 132 -4.87 9.68 8.44
N LYS A 133 -4.81 10.50 9.48
CA LYS A 133 -5.87 10.60 10.50
C LYS A 133 -7.21 11.07 9.95
N ASN A 134 -7.21 11.84 8.87
CA ASN A 134 -8.44 12.29 8.20
C ASN A 134 -9.11 11.19 7.35
N ASN A 135 -8.42 10.07 7.09
CA ASN A 135 -9.01 8.91 6.44
C ASN A 135 -9.66 8.00 7.48
N VAL A 136 -10.90 8.33 7.89
CA VAL A 136 -11.59 7.66 9.00
C VAL A 136 -11.85 6.16 8.78
N GLN A 137 -12.00 5.73 7.53
CA GLN A 137 -12.34 4.35 7.20
C GLN A 137 -11.11 3.43 7.18
N ALA A 138 -9.96 3.93 6.78
CA ALA A 138 -8.76 3.12 6.62
C ALA A 138 -8.26 2.52 7.95
N PRO A 139 -8.13 3.24 9.07
CA PRO A 139 -7.75 2.63 10.33
C PRO A 139 -8.70 1.51 10.77
N LYS A 140 -10.00 1.67 10.56
CA LYS A 140 -11.01 0.64 10.87
C LYS A 140 -10.82 -0.61 10.02
N PHE A 141 -10.51 -0.43 8.73
CA PHE A 141 -10.20 -1.55 7.83
C PHE A 141 -8.98 -2.33 8.33
N TYR A 142 -7.88 -1.63 8.67
CA TYR A 142 -6.68 -2.28 9.17
C TYR A 142 -6.88 -2.94 10.54
N GLN A 143 -7.67 -2.33 11.43
CA GLN A 143 -8.02 -2.93 12.73
C GLN A 143 -8.77 -4.26 12.56
N ARG A 144 -9.69 -4.37 11.58
CA ARG A 144 -10.35 -5.65 11.26
C ARG A 144 -9.36 -6.71 10.81
N HIS A 145 -8.22 -6.31 10.24
CA HIS A 145 -7.12 -7.18 9.87
C HIS A 145 -6.06 -7.34 10.98
N GLN A 146 -6.42 -6.99 12.23
CA GLN A 146 -5.57 -7.15 13.42
C GLN A 146 -4.34 -6.24 13.47
N PHE A 147 -4.29 -5.16 12.69
CA PHE A 147 -3.34 -4.09 12.92
C PHE A 147 -3.77 -3.28 14.14
N ARG A 148 -2.78 -2.80 14.91
CA ARG A 148 -2.99 -1.95 16.09
C ARG A 148 -2.25 -0.64 15.92
N ILE A 149 -2.87 0.46 16.34
CA ILE A 149 -2.21 1.77 16.43
C ILE A 149 -1.14 1.69 17.52
N VAL A 150 0.09 2.03 17.19
CA VAL A 150 1.23 2.02 18.10
C VAL A 150 1.86 3.39 18.28
N ASP A 151 1.64 4.32 17.35
CA ASP A 151 2.18 5.67 17.41
C ASP A 151 1.36 6.63 16.56
N GLU A 152 1.63 7.91 16.74
CA GLU A 152 1.14 9.02 15.93
C GLU A 152 2.31 9.88 15.50
N ILE A 153 2.40 10.18 14.21
CA ILE A 153 3.48 11.00 13.65
C ILE A 153 2.91 12.21 12.91
N PRO A 154 3.66 13.33 12.87
CA PRO A 154 3.27 14.48 12.06
C PRO A 154 3.40 14.13 10.56
N TYR A 155 2.48 14.66 9.77
CA TYR A 155 2.54 14.62 8.31
C TYR A 155 2.08 15.96 7.76
N LYS A 156 2.83 16.50 6.80
CA LYS A 156 2.55 17.78 6.16
C LYS A 156 2.43 17.61 4.66
N THR A 157 1.41 18.24 4.12
CA THR A 157 1.33 18.57 2.70
C THR A 157 1.76 20.02 2.49
N ASP A 158 1.77 20.49 1.26
CA ASP A 158 1.95 21.91 0.95
C ASP A 158 0.76 22.79 1.37
N ARG A 159 -0.32 22.18 1.88
CA ARG A 159 -1.55 22.87 2.27
C ARG A 159 -1.92 22.70 3.74
N TYR A 160 -1.69 21.51 4.33
CA TYR A 160 -2.13 21.18 5.68
C TYR A 160 -1.07 20.44 6.50
N GLU A 161 -1.16 20.61 7.81
CA GLU A 161 -0.53 19.72 8.77
C GLU A 161 -1.59 18.71 9.23
N ILE A 162 -1.39 17.45 8.85
CA ILE A 162 -2.27 16.32 9.16
C ILE A 162 -1.44 15.32 9.96
N GLY A 163 -1.98 14.67 10.95
CA GLY A 163 -1.28 13.57 11.61
C GLY A 163 -1.48 12.26 10.85
N MET A 164 -0.58 11.30 11.10
CA MET A 164 -0.72 9.91 10.68
C MET A 164 -0.76 9.01 11.91
N PHE A 165 -1.56 7.93 11.85
CA PHE A 165 -1.41 6.79 12.75
C PHE A 165 -0.37 5.86 12.18
N VAL A 166 0.53 5.37 13.04
CA VAL A 166 1.40 4.22 12.74
C VAL A 166 0.71 2.98 13.25
N MET A 167 0.50 2.01 12.38
CA MET A 167 -0.18 0.77 12.71
C MET A 167 0.71 -0.43 12.43
N VAL A 168 0.64 -1.44 13.30
CA VAL A 168 1.49 -2.62 13.24
C VAL A 168 0.67 -3.89 13.42
N LYS A 169 1.01 -4.91 12.64
CA LYS A 169 0.59 -6.29 12.85
C LYS A 169 1.82 -7.18 13.03
N ARG A 170 1.84 -7.94 14.15
CA ARG A 170 2.82 -9.01 14.35
C ARG A 170 2.38 -10.26 13.62
N LEU A 171 3.29 -10.89 12.87
CA LEU A 171 3.08 -12.21 12.32
C LEU A 171 3.20 -13.26 13.43
N LYS A 172 2.45 -14.35 13.30
CA LYS A 172 2.60 -15.50 14.21
C LYS A 172 3.95 -16.13 13.93
N ASP A 173 4.64 -16.53 14.98
CA ASP A 173 5.84 -17.39 14.84
C ASP A 173 5.37 -18.71 14.18
N SER A 174 6.06 -19.12 13.12
CA SER A 174 5.79 -20.36 12.38
C SER A 174 6.11 -21.56 13.25
#